data_45c57cb1fb739a5b14a75d7a68eddc9c
#
_entry.id   45c57cb1fb739a5b14a75d7a68eddc9c
#
_cell.length_a   1.000
_cell.length_b   1.000
_cell.length_c   1.000
_cell.angle_alpha   90.00
_cell.angle_beta   90.00
_cell.angle_gamma   90.00
#
_symmetry.space_group_name_H-M   'P 1'
#
loop_
_entity.id
_entity.type
_entity.pdbx_description
1 polymer ?
#
loop_
_entity_poly.entity_id
_entity_poly.type
_entity_poly.pdbx_seq_one_letter_code
_entity_poly.pdbx_strand_id
1 'polypeptide(L)'
;MIDRFSEDVDVTLDYRAFEEDFDPSAEEVSRTETKQFSERLKSYVSDYANHMVAPHLKNELAKLPTADQHTVEVDGGGEKIWITYPSVVEVTDEYIRSQVLIELGGRNVIDPNETHTVSPYIAELTEGLVYPSGEVVVLSPERTFWEKATLIHVECNRGKLRESAERLSRHWYDLVMLAKHPAGQSAIKNRELFEEVVRHKKVFFHTSYANYDACLAGRLKLLPEIDTLTGLRGDYEKMVGAGMMYSTPPSFDEIVESIRNLESRVNHWR
;
A
#
# COMPACT_ATOMS: atom_id res chain seq x y z
N MET A 1 2.97 -10.00 10.91
CA MET A 1 1.73 -9.90 10.08
C MET A 1 2.07 -10.12 8.60
N ILE A 2 2.75 -9.19 7.95
CA ILE A 2 3.33 -9.36 6.62
C ILE A 2 4.82 -9.59 6.82
N ASP A 3 5.30 -10.79 6.44
CA ASP A 3 6.63 -11.28 6.81
C ASP A 3 7.65 -11.05 5.68
N ARG A 4 7.72 -9.80 5.23
CA ARG A 4 8.67 -9.36 4.21
C ARG A 4 9.13 -7.92 4.43
N PHE A 5 10.28 -7.60 3.85
CA PHE A 5 10.78 -6.23 3.77
C PHE A 5 9.85 -5.33 2.93
N SER A 6 9.71 -4.07 3.32
CA SER A 6 9.03 -3.02 2.56
C SER A 6 9.97 -1.84 2.36
N GLU A 7 10.03 -1.33 1.14
CA GLU A 7 10.92 -0.22 0.75
C GLU A 7 10.16 1.12 0.74
N ASP A 8 8.83 1.05 0.83
CA ASP A 8 7.91 2.16 0.71
C ASP A 8 7.17 2.41 2.03
N VAL A 9 6.92 3.69 2.29
CA VAL A 9 6.09 4.18 3.39
C VAL A 9 4.93 4.94 2.80
N ASP A 10 3.74 4.35 2.87
CA ASP A 10 2.50 5.00 2.43
C ASP A 10 1.99 5.93 3.54
N VAL A 11 1.88 7.22 3.25
CA VAL A 11 1.39 8.24 4.17
C VAL A 11 0.08 8.81 3.64
N THR A 12 -0.99 8.65 4.40
CA THR A 12 -2.28 9.24 4.07
C THR A 12 -2.45 10.58 4.78
N LEU A 13 -2.66 11.63 3.99
CA LEU A 13 -3.12 12.92 4.50
C LEU A 13 -4.65 12.93 4.47
N ASP A 14 -5.26 13.15 5.63
CA ASP A 14 -6.72 13.20 5.72
C ASP A 14 -7.25 14.40 4.96
N TYR A 15 -7.99 14.17 3.87
CA TYR A 15 -8.54 15.24 3.06
C TYR A 15 -9.51 16.13 3.83
N ARG A 16 -10.15 15.64 4.89
CA ARG A 16 -11.03 16.40 5.76
C ARG A 16 -10.31 17.55 6.48
N ALA A 17 -8.98 17.42 6.65
CA ALA A 17 -8.15 18.51 7.17
C ALA A 17 -7.93 19.65 6.16
N PHE A 18 -8.16 19.41 4.88
CA PHE A 18 -8.01 20.42 3.82
C PHE A 18 -9.35 21.03 3.39
N GLU A 19 -10.40 20.19 3.28
CA GLU A 19 -11.75 20.59 2.87
C GLU A 19 -12.80 19.92 3.77
N GLU A 20 -13.05 20.50 4.93
CA GLU A 20 -13.91 19.93 5.97
C GLU A 20 -15.38 19.78 5.53
N ASP A 21 -15.87 20.69 4.70
CA ASP A 21 -17.28 20.77 4.29
C ASP A 21 -17.61 19.95 3.04
N PHE A 22 -16.63 19.30 2.41
CA PHE A 22 -16.86 18.56 1.17
C PHE A 22 -16.89 17.05 1.40
N ASP A 23 -18.06 16.44 1.18
CA ASP A 23 -18.22 15.00 1.17
C ASP A 23 -18.27 14.47 -0.27
N PRO A 24 -17.16 13.88 -0.79
CA PRO A 24 -17.11 13.37 -2.15
C PRO A 24 -17.98 12.13 -2.39
N SER A 25 -18.54 11.52 -1.34
CA SER A 25 -19.41 10.34 -1.40
C SER A 25 -20.90 10.69 -1.40
N ALA A 26 -21.26 11.97 -1.20
CA ALA A 26 -22.64 12.41 -1.20
C ALA A 26 -23.30 12.16 -2.58
N GLU A 27 -24.56 11.73 -2.57
CA GLU A 27 -25.31 11.38 -3.79
C GLU A 27 -25.42 12.55 -4.79
N GLU A 28 -25.35 13.77 -4.30
CA GLU A 28 -25.47 15.01 -5.09
C GLU A 28 -24.18 15.40 -5.80
N VAL A 29 -23.03 14.82 -5.42
CA VAL A 29 -21.71 15.17 -5.98
C VAL A 29 -21.50 14.52 -7.33
N SER A 30 -21.30 15.35 -8.34
CA SER A 30 -21.03 14.90 -9.70
C SER A 30 -19.59 14.38 -9.85
N ARG A 31 -19.36 13.55 -10.88
CA ARG A 31 -18.01 13.09 -11.25
C ARG A 31 -17.03 14.22 -11.56
N THR A 32 -17.55 15.33 -12.10
CA THR A 32 -16.74 16.51 -12.42
C THR A 32 -16.25 17.17 -11.13
N GLU A 33 -17.13 17.32 -10.14
CA GLU A 33 -16.78 17.88 -8.83
C GLU A 33 -15.80 16.99 -8.10
N THR A 34 -16.00 15.65 -8.09
CA THR A 34 -15.04 14.69 -7.53
C THR A 34 -13.66 14.78 -8.18
N LYS A 35 -13.62 14.97 -9.52
CA LYS A 35 -12.36 15.15 -10.23
C LYS A 35 -11.68 16.47 -9.86
N GLN A 36 -12.40 17.57 -9.81
CA GLN A 36 -11.87 18.86 -9.39
C GLN A 36 -11.38 18.83 -7.96
N PHE A 37 -12.12 18.18 -7.08
CA PHE A 37 -11.68 17.93 -5.70
C PHE A 37 -10.37 17.13 -5.65
N SER A 38 -10.28 16.03 -6.40
CA SER A 38 -9.06 15.23 -6.47
C SER A 38 -7.84 16.01 -6.98
N GLU A 39 -8.03 16.95 -7.93
CA GLU A 39 -6.94 17.81 -8.40
C GLU A 39 -6.52 18.83 -7.31
N ARG A 40 -7.49 19.39 -6.55
CA ARG A 40 -7.14 20.26 -5.41
C ARG A 40 -6.38 19.50 -4.33
N LEU A 41 -6.81 18.26 -4.00
CA LEU A 41 -6.08 17.41 -3.03
C LEU A 41 -4.64 17.14 -3.46
N LYS A 42 -4.40 16.89 -4.76
CA LYS A 42 -3.03 16.74 -5.27
C LYS A 42 -2.20 18.00 -5.05
N SER A 43 -2.78 19.18 -5.26
CA SER A 43 -2.08 20.43 -5.00
C SER A 43 -1.71 20.58 -3.51
N TYR A 44 -2.63 20.29 -2.60
CA TYR A 44 -2.36 20.31 -1.16
C TYR A 44 -1.26 19.31 -0.77
N VAL A 45 -1.32 18.08 -1.28
CA VAL A 45 -0.30 17.05 -1.04
C VAL A 45 1.07 17.52 -1.54
N SER A 46 1.12 18.05 -2.76
CA SER A 46 2.35 18.58 -3.36
C SER A 46 2.94 19.72 -2.55
N ASP A 47 2.11 20.67 -2.13
CA ASP A 47 2.53 21.81 -1.31
C ASP A 47 3.06 21.33 0.05
N TYR A 48 2.38 20.40 0.69
CA TYR A 48 2.82 19.82 1.96
C TYR A 48 4.15 19.06 1.81
N ALA A 49 4.30 18.24 0.76
CA ALA A 49 5.54 17.52 0.49
C ALA A 49 6.73 18.48 0.30
N ASN A 50 6.56 19.51 -0.53
CA ASN A 50 7.64 20.41 -0.90
C ASN A 50 8.00 21.42 0.21
N HIS A 51 7.02 21.92 0.96
CA HIS A 51 7.24 23.00 1.91
C HIS A 51 7.35 22.54 3.37
N MET A 52 6.85 21.35 3.70
CA MET A 52 6.88 20.82 5.06
C MET A 52 7.73 19.56 5.19
N VAL A 53 7.41 18.50 4.45
CA VAL A 53 8.02 17.19 4.67
C VAL A 53 9.47 17.15 4.18
N ALA A 54 9.72 17.50 2.92
CA ALA A 54 11.07 17.43 2.35
C ALA A 54 12.06 18.37 3.04
N PRO A 55 11.74 19.64 3.40
CA PRO A 55 12.62 20.48 4.19
C PRO A 55 12.92 19.91 5.58
N HIS A 56 11.89 19.34 6.25
CA HIS A 56 12.09 18.70 7.55
C HIS A 56 13.07 17.51 7.45
N LEU A 57 12.85 16.62 6.49
CA LEU A 57 13.73 15.47 6.25
C LEU A 57 15.17 15.89 5.95
N LYS A 58 15.37 16.90 5.09
CA LYS A 58 16.70 17.46 4.80
C LYS A 58 17.37 17.99 6.07
N ASN A 59 16.64 18.69 6.92
CA ASN A 59 17.16 19.25 8.17
C ASN A 59 17.53 18.12 9.17
N GLU A 60 16.75 17.05 9.25
CA GLU A 60 17.06 15.94 10.15
C GLU A 60 18.26 15.13 9.63
N LEU A 61 18.31 14.83 8.34
CA LEU A 61 19.44 14.12 7.73
C LEU A 61 20.76 14.94 7.80
N ALA A 62 20.69 16.26 7.74
CA ALA A 62 21.85 17.13 7.89
C ALA A 62 22.54 17.04 9.26
N LYS A 63 21.86 16.49 10.29
CA LYS A 63 22.43 16.26 11.61
C LYS A 63 23.24 14.96 11.71
N LEU A 64 23.13 14.09 10.72
CA LEU A 64 23.82 12.80 10.72
C LEU A 64 25.30 12.97 10.33
N PRO A 65 26.21 12.13 10.87
CA PRO A 65 27.63 12.14 10.48
C PRO A 65 27.86 11.88 8.98
N THR A 66 26.89 11.26 8.31
CA THR A 66 26.91 10.91 6.86
C THR A 66 26.03 11.84 6.04
N ALA A 67 25.78 13.08 6.48
CA ALA A 67 24.85 14.02 5.88
C ALA A 67 25.07 14.25 4.37
N ASP A 68 26.33 14.27 3.92
CA ASP A 68 26.74 14.43 2.54
C ASP A 68 26.46 13.22 1.63
N GLN A 69 26.07 12.08 2.22
CA GLN A 69 25.77 10.83 1.52
C GLN A 69 24.26 10.57 1.36
N HIS A 70 23.43 11.51 1.81
CA HIS A 70 21.97 11.40 1.71
C HIS A 70 21.41 12.43 0.74
N THR A 71 20.39 12.03 -0.04
CA THR A 71 19.59 12.95 -0.84
C THR A 71 18.13 12.85 -0.49
N VAL A 72 17.39 13.96 -0.63
CA VAL A 72 15.93 14.02 -0.53
C VAL A 72 15.41 14.70 -1.77
N GLU A 73 14.67 13.97 -2.57
CA GLU A 73 14.12 14.42 -3.85
C GLU A 73 12.60 14.25 -3.85
N VAL A 74 11.88 15.27 -4.31
CA VAL A 74 10.44 15.23 -4.51
C VAL A 74 10.18 15.05 -5.99
N ASP A 75 9.26 14.17 -6.36
CA ASP A 75 8.87 13.98 -7.75
C ASP A 75 8.13 15.20 -8.32
N GLY A 76 8.00 15.27 -9.65
CA GLY A 76 7.32 16.39 -10.31
C GLY A 76 5.82 16.51 -9.96
N GLY A 77 5.20 15.47 -9.42
CA GLY A 77 3.82 15.47 -8.95
C GLY A 77 3.67 15.89 -7.48
N GLY A 78 4.77 15.86 -6.72
CA GLY A 78 4.78 16.16 -5.29
C GLY A 78 4.11 15.09 -4.42
N GLU A 79 3.81 13.93 -4.99
CA GLU A 79 3.19 12.80 -4.25
C GLU A 79 4.24 11.79 -3.75
N LYS A 80 5.52 11.90 -4.21
CA LYS A 80 6.60 10.96 -3.88
C LYS A 80 7.84 11.69 -3.40
N ILE A 81 8.41 11.19 -2.30
CA ILE A 81 9.69 11.68 -1.79
C ILE A 81 10.66 10.51 -1.72
N TRP A 82 11.77 10.64 -2.42
CA TRP A 82 12.85 9.68 -2.42
C TRP A 82 13.94 10.10 -1.43
N ILE A 83 14.31 9.21 -0.51
CA ILE A 83 15.45 9.39 0.39
C ILE A 83 16.48 8.35 0.01
N THR A 84 17.60 8.79 -0.56
CA THR A 84 18.75 7.92 -0.85
C THR A 84 19.69 7.89 0.35
N TYR A 85 20.24 6.72 0.65
CA TYR A 85 21.21 6.52 1.71
C TYR A 85 22.39 5.64 1.24
N PRO A 86 23.59 5.75 1.88
CA PRO A 86 24.72 4.93 1.49
C PRO A 86 24.47 3.46 1.90
N SER A 87 24.67 2.54 0.96
CA SER A 87 24.63 1.12 1.28
C SER A 87 25.90 0.73 2.05
N VAL A 88 25.75 -0.04 3.12
CA VAL A 88 26.84 -0.64 3.89
C VAL A 88 27.14 -2.07 3.45
N VAL A 89 26.38 -2.59 2.50
CA VAL A 89 26.56 -3.91 1.89
C VAL A 89 26.70 -3.77 0.37
N GLU A 90 27.39 -4.72 -0.25
CA GLU A 90 27.40 -4.80 -1.72
C GLU A 90 25.97 -5.11 -2.21
N VAL A 91 25.42 -4.20 -3.01
CA VAL A 91 24.12 -4.41 -3.66
C VAL A 91 24.35 -5.32 -4.86
N THR A 92 23.99 -6.58 -4.74
CA THR A 92 24.15 -7.60 -5.79
C THR A 92 22.90 -7.77 -6.64
N ASP A 93 21.77 -7.18 -6.25
CA ASP A 93 20.49 -7.29 -6.94
C ASP A 93 19.86 -5.90 -7.13
N GLU A 94 19.38 -5.62 -8.33
CA GLU A 94 18.67 -4.37 -8.66
C GLU A 94 17.23 -4.30 -8.07
N TYR A 95 16.74 -5.41 -7.51
CA TYR A 95 15.39 -5.48 -6.95
C TYR A 95 15.26 -4.64 -5.67
N ILE A 96 16.30 -4.63 -4.81
CA ILE A 96 16.35 -3.80 -3.59
C ILE A 96 17.25 -2.58 -3.86
N ARG A 97 16.71 -1.39 -3.65
CA ARG A 97 17.45 -0.14 -3.84
C ARG A 97 17.84 0.47 -2.49
N SER A 98 18.99 1.15 -2.44
CA SER A 98 19.43 1.90 -1.24
C SER A 98 18.68 3.23 -1.11
N GLN A 99 17.37 3.14 -1.03
CA GLN A 99 16.48 4.30 -0.92
C GLN A 99 15.19 3.94 -0.19
N VAL A 100 14.59 4.93 0.45
CA VAL A 100 13.24 4.85 1.00
C VAL A 100 12.34 5.72 0.13
N LEU A 101 11.21 5.18 -0.29
CA LEU A 101 10.14 5.93 -0.95
C LEU A 101 9.06 6.27 0.07
N ILE A 102 8.74 7.55 0.20
CA ILE A 102 7.54 8.01 0.91
C ILE A 102 6.51 8.39 -0.14
N GLU A 103 5.38 7.69 -0.18
CA GLU A 103 4.25 8.01 -1.05
C GLU A 103 3.18 8.74 -0.23
N LEU A 104 2.88 9.97 -0.62
CA LEU A 104 1.89 10.82 0.04
C LEU A 104 0.58 10.77 -0.73
N GLY A 105 -0.52 10.42 -0.07
CA GLY A 105 -1.83 10.33 -0.70
C GLY A 105 -2.90 11.13 0.05
N GLY A 106 -3.59 12.04 -0.63
CA GLY A 106 -4.70 12.81 -0.06
C GLY A 106 -6.09 12.21 -0.35
N ARG A 107 -6.17 11.13 -1.11
CA ARG A 107 -7.44 10.51 -1.53
C ARG A 107 -7.81 9.25 -0.74
N ASN A 108 -6.97 8.84 0.18
CA ASN A 108 -7.22 7.68 1.02
C ASN A 108 -7.92 8.12 2.31
N VAL A 109 -8.51 7.14 3.00
CA VAL A 109 -9.16 7.34 4.30
C VAL A 109 -8.25 6.79 5.39
N ILE A 110 -8.22 7.45 6.54
CA ILE A 110 -7.40 7.06 7.68
C ILE A 110 -8.16 6.20 8.71
N ASP A 111 -9.45 5.98 8.52
CA ASP A 111 -10.30 5.24 9.47
C ASP A 111 -10.65 3.84 8.95
N PRO A 112 -10.77 2.84 9.84
CA PRO A 112 -10.33 2.84 11.23
C PRO A 112 -8.80 2.83 11.34
N ASN A 113 -8.27 3.43 12.40
CA ASN A 113 -6.83 3.51 12.68
C ASN A 113 -6.52 3.22 14.14
N GLU A 114 -5.25 2.96 14.42
CA GLU A 114 -4.71 2.76 15.76
C GLU A 114 -3.34 3.43 15.88
N THR A 115 -2.99 3.89 17.07
CA THR A 115 -1.63 4.41 17.33
C THR A 115 -0.72 3.27 17.76
N HIS A 116 0.39 3.12 17.06
CA HIS A 116 1.42 2.13 17.37
C HIS A 116 2.78 2.78 17.56
N THR A 117 3.57 2.25 18.49
CA THR A 117 4.99 2.58 18.60
C THR A 117 5.75 1.79 17.54
N VAL A 118 6.47 2.49 16.68
CA VAL A 118 7.29 1.89 15.62
C VAL A 118 8.76 2.02 16.00
N SER A 119 9.51 0.93 15.89
CA SER A 119 10.97 0.85 16.09
C SER A 119 11.60 0.01 14.97
N PRO A 120 12.90 0.19 14.67
CA PRO A 120 13.59 -0.64 13.69
C PRO A 120 13.61 -2.11 14.10
N TYR A 121 13.40 -3.03 13.17
CA TYR A 121 13.48 -4.48 13.46
C TYR A 121 14.81 -4.93 14.05
N ILE A 122 15.92 -4.25 13.70
CA ILE A 122 17.23 -4.54 14.25
C ILE A 122 17.31 -4.30 15.77
N ALA A 123 16.41 -3.50 16.33
CA ALA A 123 16.36 -3.24 17.77
C ALA A 123 16.09 -4.51 18.59
N GLU A 124 15.37 -5.47 18.03
CA GLU A 124 15.09 -6.77 18.67
C GLU A 124 16.26 -7.75 18.54
N LEU A 125 17.21 -7.49 17.64
CA LEU A 125 18.32 -8.40 17.32
C LEU A 125 19.65 -7.96 17.94
N THR A 126 19.72 -6.76 18.55
CA THR A 126 20.96 -6.20 19.07
C THR A 126 20.76 -5.72 20.52
N GLU A 127 21.69 -6.07 21.38
CA GLU A 127 21.72 -5.64 22.78
C GLU A 127 22.64 -4.42 22.97
N GLY A 128 22.30 -3.56 23.92
CA GLY A 128 23.18 -2.45 24.35
C GLY A 128 23.18 -1.23 23.41
N LEU A 129 22.36 -1.22 22.35
CA LEU A 129 22.16 -0.07 21.47
C LEU A 129 20.79 0.56 21.71
N VAL A 130 20.72 1.89 21.56
CA VAL A 130 19.45 2.64 21.62
C VAL A 130 19.04 3.01 20.20
N TYR A 131 17.86 2.62 19.83
CA TYR A 131 17.29 2.90 18.53
C TYR A 131 16.17 3.96 18.61
N PRO A 132 15.96 4.75 17.56
CA PRO A 132 14.84 5.67 17.52
C PRO A 132 13.52 4.89 17.51
N SER A 133 12.53 5.41 18.22
CA SER A 133 11.14 4.93 18.17
C SER A 133 10.21 6.12 18.15
N GLY A 134 9.01 5.93 17.58
CA GLY A 134 8.01 6.97 17.50
C GLY A 134 6.60 6.40 17.48
N GLU A 135 5.64 7.18 17.97
CA GLU A 135 4.23 6.86 17.85
C GLU A 135 3.72 7.28 16.46
N VAL A 136 3.06 6.35 15.78
CA VAL A 136 2.53 6.54 14.44
C VAL A 136 1.07 6.09 14.42
N VAL A 137 0.20 6.91 13.83
CA VAL A 137 -1.18 6.50 13.51
C VAL A 137 -1.13 5.61 12.29
N VAL A 138 -1.58 4.38 12.44
CA VAL A 138 -1.51 3.34 11.41
C VAL A 138 -2.93 2.91 11.03
N LEU A 139 -3.18 2.83 9.74
CA LEU A 139 -4.43 2.29 9.21
C LEU A 139 -4.66 0.87 9.72
N SER A 140 -5.89 0.53 10.12
CA SER A 140 -6.17 -0.80 10.65
C SER A 140 -5.80 -1.89 9.63
N PRO A 141 -5.29 -3.03 10.10
CA PRO A 141 -4.97 -4.15 9.22
C PRO A 141 -6.21 -4.75 8.54
N GLU A 142 -7.40 -4.61 9.13
CA GLU A 142 -8.67 -5.01 8.53
C GLU A 142 -9.00 -4.16 7.31
N ARG A 143 -8.80 -2.84 7.39
CA ARG A 143 -8.99 -1.96 6.25
C ARG A 143 -7.92 -2.22 5.19
N THR A 144 -6.65 -2.34 5.60
CA THR A 144 -5.54 -2.68 4.70
C THR A 144 -5.80 -3.97 3.92
N PHE A 145 -6.41 -4.98 4.56
CA PHE A 145 -6.84 -6.21 3.90
C PHE A 145 -7.79 -5.93 2.73
N TRP A 146 -8.82 -5.10 2.93
CA TRP A 146 -9.79 -4.78 1.89
C TRP A 146 -9.25 -3.82 0.83
N GLU A 147 -8.36 -2.90 1.22
CA GLU A 147 -7.65 -2.04 0.27
C GLU A 147 -6.82 -2.89 -0.73
N LYS A 148 -6.11 -3.91 -0.23
CA LYS A 148 -5.35 -4.85 -1.07
C LYS A 148 -6.26 -5.76 -1.90
N ALA A 149 -7.33 -6.28 -1.34
CA ALA A 149 -8.28 -7.14 -2.07
C ALA A 149 -8.95 -6.37 -3.23
N THR A 150 -9.37 -5.12 -3.00
CA THR A 150 -9.96 -4.27 -4.05
C THR A 150 -8.94 -3.85 -5.11
N LEU A 151 -7.68 -3.60 -4.74
CA LEU A 151 -6.60 -3.37 -5.70
C LEU A 151 -6.41 -4.59 -6.60
N ILE A 152 -6.30 -5.78 -6.03
CA ILE A 152 -6.19 -7.04 -6.77
C ILE A 152 -7.39 -7.25 -7.70
N HIS A 153 -8.61 -6.97 -7.22
CA HIS A 153 -9.81 -7.05 -8.05
C HIS A 153 -9.71 -6.19 -9.32
N VAL A 154 -9.24 -4.95 -9.17
CA VAL A 154 -9.03 -4.03 -10.29
C VAL A 154 -7.99 -4.58 -11.26
N GLU A 155 -6.86 -5.08 -10.77
CA GLU A 155 -5.83 -5.67 -11.61
C GLU A 155 -6.33 -6.93 -12.34
N CYS A 156 -7.11 -7.79 -11.70
CA CYS A 156 -7.72 -8.96 -12.33
C CYS A 156 -8.73 -8.59 -13.44
N ASN A 157 -9.36 -7.43 -13.35
CA ASN A 157 -10.30 -6.94 -14.36
C ASN A 157 -9.63 -6.12 -15.48
N ARG A 158 -8.36 -5.76 -15.35
CA ARG A 158 -7.60 -5.05 -16.38
C ARG A 158 -7.41 -5.87 -17.67
N GLY A 159 -7.42 -7.21 -17.55
CA GLY A 159 -7.28 -8.15 -18.67
C GLY A 159 -5.85 -8.44 -19.12
N LYS A 160 -4.87 -7.63 -18.73
CA LYS A 160 -3.44 -7.87 -18.92
C LYS A 160 -2.64 -7.17 -17.81
N LEU A 161 -1.46 -7.72 -17.49
CA LEU A 161 -0.54 -7.05 -16.58
C LEU A 161 -0.13 -5.67 -17.10
N ARG A 162 0.15 -4.74 -16.20
CA ARG A 162 0.79 -3.46 -16.53
C ARG A 162 2.15 -3.74 -17.16
N GLU A 163 2.63 -2.83 -18.01
CA GLU A 163 4.00 -2.89 -18.53
C GLU A 163 5.05 -2.82 -17.40
N SER A 164 4.72 -2.13 -16.29
CA SER A 164 5.49 -2.11 -15.05
C SER A 164 4.95 -3.10 -14.02
N ALA A 165 4.81 -4.38 -14.39
CA ALA A 165 4.29 -5.42 -13.50
C ALA A 165 5.25 -5.84 -12.37
N GLU A 166 6.46 -5.30 -12.37
CA GLU A 166 7.44 -5.53 -11.31
C GLU A 166 6.85 -5.16 -9.95
N ARG A 167 7.08 -6.03 -8.98
CA ARG A 167 6.60 -5.90 -7.59
C ARG A 167 5.09 -5.99 -7.40
N LEU A 168 4.36 -6.45 -8.42
CA LEU A 168 2.90 -6.57 -8.33
C LEU A 168 2.48 -7.79 -7.50
N SER A 169 3.23 -8.90 -7.58
CA SER A 169 2.95 -10.15 -6.86
C SER A 169 2.92 -10.00 -5.35
N ARG A 170 3.63 -8.98 -4.81
CA ARG A 170 3.63 -8.66 -3.37
C ARG A 170 2.22 -8.44 -2.82
N HIS A 171 1.29 -7.92 -3.61
CA HIS A 171 -0.08 -7.70 -3.15
C HIS A 171 -0.82 -9.00 -2.89
N TRP A 172 -0.63 -10.05 -3.70
CA TRP A 172 -1.19 -11.38 -3.48
C TRP A 172 -0.56 -12.05 -2.25
N TYR A 173 0.76 -11.97 -2.12
CA TYR A 173 1.46 -12.45 -0.93
C TYR A 173 0.94 -11.78 0.33
N ASP A 174 0.90 -10.45 0.35
CA ASP A 174 0.43 -9.66 1.49
C ASP A 174 -1.00 -10.02 1.88
N LEU A 175 -1.89 -10.15 0.89
CA LEU A 175 -3.29 -10.49 1.14
C LEU A 175 -3.42 -11.90 1.76
N VAL A 176 -2.63 -12.87 1.31
CA VAL A 176 -2.61 -14.22 1.89
C VAL A 176 -2.08 -14.20 3.31
N MET A 177 -1.02 -13.46 3.58
CA MET A 177 -0.46 -13.34 4.93
C MET A 177 -1.43 -12.64 5.88
N LEU A 178 -2.06 -11.56 5.43
CA LEU A 178 -3.12 -10.90 6.19
C LEU A 178 -4.32 -11.82 6.44
N ALA A 179 -4.74 -12.61 5.45
CA ALA A 179 -5.85 -13.55 5.60
C ALA A 179 -5.59 -14.63 6.66
N LYS A 180 -4.33 -15.01 6.88
CA LYS A 180 -3.93 -15.96 7.93
C LYS A 180 -3.89 -15.33 9.33
N HIS A 181 -3.73 -14.00 9.41
CA HIS A 181 -3.67 -13.27 10.67
C HIS A 181 -5.07 -13.07 11.27
N PRO A 182 -5.22 -13.00 12.63
CA PRO A 182 -6.52 -12.73 13.27
C PRO A 182 -7.25 -11.50 12.73
N ALA A 183 -6.55 -10.40 12.44
CA ALA A 183 -7.13 -9.21 11.84
C ALA A 183 -7.75 -9.48 10.45
N GLY A 184 -7.10 -10.26 9.59
CA GLY A 184 -7.67 -10.66 8.31
C GLY A 184 -8.90 -11.56 8.47
N GLN A 185 -8.91 -12.45 9.48
CA GLN A 185 -10.09 -13.24 9.80
C GLN A 185 -11.25 -12.37 10.34
N SER A 186 -10.93 -11.30 11.06
CA SER A 186 -11.89 -10.26 11.46
C SER A 186 -12.42 -9.49 10.26
N ALA A 187 -11.53 -9.02 9.39
CA ALA A 187 -11.86 -8.31 8.15
C ALA A 187 -12.87 -9.11 7.31
N ILE A 188 -12.59 -10.41 7.07
CA ILE A 188 -13.46 -11.29 6.26
C ILE A 188 -14.87 -11.41 6.86
N LYS A 189 -15.08 -11.16 8.13
CA LYS A 189 -16.40 -11.16 8.79
C LYS A 189 -17.07 -9.78 8.75
N ASN A 190 -16.33 -8.73 8.49
CA ASN A 190 -16.81 -7.36 8.50
C ASN A 190 -17.20 -6.90 7.08
N ARG A 191 -18.41 -7.26 6.67
CA ARG A 191 -18.96 -6.89 5.38
C ARG A 191 -19.17 -5.38 5.23
N GLU A 192 -19.54 -4.70 6.30
CA GLU A 192 -19.76 -3.25 6.29
C GLU A 192 -18.48 -2.49 5.91
N LEU A 193 -17.35 -2.85 6.54
CA LEU A 193 -16.05 -2.28 6.20
C LEU A 193 -15.66 -2.55 4.73
N PHE A 194 -15.91 -3.75 4.23
CA PHE A 194 -15.67 -4.07 2.82
C PHE A 194 -16.49 -3.17 1.89
N GLU A 195 -17.78 -3.03 2.14
CA GLU A 195 -18.67 -2.19 1.33
C GLU A 195 -18.26 -0.73 1.38
N GLU A 196 -17.80 -0.24 2.55
CA GLU A 196 -17.28 1.11 2.71
C GLU A 196 -16.02 1.32 1.85
N VAL A 197 -15.04 0.40 1.93
CA VAL A 197 -13.83 0.46 1.10
C VAL A 197 -14.16 0.46 -0.38
N VAL A 198 -15.08 -0.40 -0.82
CA VAL A 198 -15.50 -0.47 -2.24
C VAL A 198 -16.14 0.84 -2.69
N ARG A 199 -17.04 1.41 -1.88
CA ARG A 199 -17.70 2.70 -2.20
C ARG A 199 -16.67 3.82 -2.32
N HIS A 200 -15.73 3.91 -1.35
CA HIS A 200 -14.64 4.87 -1.38
C HIS A 200 -13.78 4.72 -2.65
N LYS A 201 -13.37 3.49 -2.98
CA LYS A 201 -12.58 3.22 -4.21
C LYS A 201 -13.35 3.58 -5.47
N LYS A 202 -14.66 3.36 -5.52
CA LYS A 202 -15.52 3.74 -6.65
C LYS A 202 -15.53 5.25 -6.87
N VAL A 203 -15.44 6.04 -5.81
CA VAL A 203 -15.40 7.51 -5.88
C VAL A 203 -14.04 7.99 -6.39
N PHE A 204 -12.96 7.62 -5.71
CA PHE A 204 -11.64 8.23 -5.92
C PHE A 204 -10.75 7.52 -6.94
N PHE A 205 -10.96 6.22 -7.17
CA PHE A 205 -10.08 5.38 -8.00
C PHE A 205 -10.82 4.75 -9.17
N HIS A 206 -11.80 5.47 -9.71
CA HIS A 206 -12.61 4.99 -10.83
C HIS A 206 -11.77 4.80 -12.09
N THR A 207 -11.85 3.58 -12.64
CA THR A 207 -11.40 3.26 -13.99
C THR A 207 -12.47 2.42 -14.69
N SER A 208 -12.50 2.43 -16.02
CA SER A 208 -13.55 1.72 -16.80
C SER A 208 -13.57 0.21 -16.56
N TYR A 209 -12.44 -0.39 -16.19
CA TYR A 209 -12.28 -1.81 -15.92
C TYR A 209 -12.33 -2.18 -14.42
N ALA A 210 -12.40 -1.22 -13.51
CA ALA A 210 -12.36 -1.49 -12.06
C ALA A 210 -13.52 -2.37 -11.56
N ASN A 211 -14.69 -2.25 -12.21
CA ASN A 211 -15.86 -3.10 -11.96
C ASN A 211 -16.25 -3.25 -10.46
N TYR A 212 -16.17 -2.14 -9.70
CA TYR A 212 -16.45 -2.15 -8.25
C TYR A 212 -17.86 -2.64 -7.90
N ASP A 213 -18.85 -2.44 -8.79
CA ASP A 213 -20.21 -2.93 -8.57
C ASP A 213 -20.28 -4.47 -8.52
N ALA A 214 -19.34 -5.15 -9.18
CA ALA A 214 -19.23 -6.60 -9.07
C ALA A 214 -18.80 -7.04 -7.66
N CYS A 215 -17.93 -6.26 -6.98
CA CYS A 215 -17.54 -6.54 -5.60
C CYS A 215 -18.77 -6.58 -4.69
N LEU A 216 -19.62 -5.56 -4.75
CA LEU A 216 -20.83 -5.44 -3.93
C LEU A 216 -21.88 -6.51 -4.27
N ALA A 217 -21.82 -7.06 -5.50
CA ALA A 217 -22.71 -8.13 -5.96
C ALA A 217 -22.16 -9.55 -5.70
N GLY A 218 -21.17 -9.72 -4.81
CA GLY A 218 -20.57 -11.03 -4.49
C GLY A 218 -19.74 -11.62 -5.63
N ARG A 219 -19.12 -10.79 -6.45
CA ARG A 219 -18.25 -11.18 -7.56
C ARG A 219 -16.89 -10.48 -7.48
N LEU A 220 -16.32 -10.46 -6.28
CA LEU A 220 -14.93 -10.04 -6.07
C LEU A 220 -14.02 -10.99 -6.84
N LYS A 221 -13.12 -10.48 -7.68
CA LYS A 221 -12.17 -11.26 -8.46
C LYS A 221 -10.77 -11.08 -7.89
N LEU A 222 -10.18 -12.16 -7.38
CA LEU A 222 -8.82 -12.16 -6.82
C LEU A 222 -7.86 -13.04 -7.63
N LEU A 223 -8.40 -13.92 -8.47
CA LEU A 223 -7.62 -14.76 -9.38
C LEU A 223 -7.63 -14.14 -10.77
N PRO A 224 -6.45 -13.77 -11.31
CA PRO A 224 -6.34 -13.31 -12.68
C PRO A 224 -6.37 -14.48 -13.67
N GLU A 225 -6.42 -14.15 -14.96
CA GLU A 225 -6.31 -15.11 -16.05
C GLU A 225 -4.94 -15.79 -16.06
N ILE A 226 -4.86 -16.98 -16.69
CA ILE A 226 -3.69 -17.87 -16.69
C ILE A 226 -2.41 -17.14 -17.17
N ASP A 227 -2.50 -16.36 -18.23
CA ASP A 227 -1.35 -15.62 -18.76
C ASP A 227 -0.78 -14.62 -17.76
N THR A 228 -1.66 -13.97 -17.00
CA THR A 228 -1.29 -13.05 -15.92
C THR A 228 -0.64 -13.78 -14.75
N LEU A 229 -1.11 -14.98 -14.40
CA LEU A 229 -0.50 -15.80 -13.33
C LEU A 229 0.96 -16.14 -13.63
N THR A 230 1.30 -16.42 -14.89
CA THR A 230 2.69 -16.72 -15.30
C THR A 230 3.61 -15.51 -15.03
N GLY A 231 3.17 -14.30 -15.38
CA GLY A 231 3.93 -13.08 -15.10
C GLY A 231 4.09 -12.79 -13.59
N LEU A 232 3.03 -13.02 -12.82
CA LEU A 232 3.06 -12.85 -11.37
C LEU A 232 3.97 -13.87 -10.68
N ARG A 233 4.04 -15.10 -11.18
CA ARG A 233 4.97 -16.12 -10.68
C ARG A 233 6.41 -15.66 -10.84
N GLY A 234 6.79 -15.20 -12.03
CA GLY A 234 8.14 -14.71 -12.28
C GLY A 234 8.52 -13.50 -11.41
N ASP A 235 7.57 -12.58 -11.18
CA ASP A 235 7.77 -11.44 -10.28
C ASP A 235 7.91 -11.91 -8.81
N TYR A 236 7.10 -12.87 -8.38
CA TYR A 236 7.20 -13.47 -7.04
C TYR A 236 8.54 -14.15 -6.79
N GLU A 237 9.02 -14.94 -7.78
CA GLU A 237 10.31 -15.62 -7.71
C GLU A 237 11.47 -14.62 -7.60
N LYS A 238 11.41 -13.51 -8.33
CA LYS A 238 12.38 -12.40 -8.19
C LYS A 238 12.35 -11.81 -6.78
N MET A 239 11.17 -11.53 -6.24
CA MET A 239 11.00 -10.98 -4.88
C MET A 239 11.59 -11.92 -3.82
N VAL A 240 11.35 -13.23 -3.93
CA VAL A 240 11.93 -14.23 -3.02
C VAL A 240 13.43 -14.33 -3.20
N GLY A 241 13.92 -14.38 -4.45
CA GLY A 241 15.34 -14.45 -4.77
C GLY A 241 16.15 -13.26 -4.30
N ALA A 242 15.55 -12.07 -4.26
CA ALA A 242 16.17 -10.85 -3.73
C ALA A 242 16.27 -10.82 -2.19
N GLY A 243 15.83 -11.85 -1.49
CA GLY A 243 15.96 -11.93 -0.03
C GLY A 243 14.99 -11.04 0.75
N MET A 244 13.87 -10.65 0.15
CA MET A 244 12.90 -9.78 0.82
C MET A 244 12.11 -10.47 1.93
N MET A 245 12.20 -11.79 2.09
CA MET A 245 11.43 -12.56 3.05
C MET A 245 12.19 -12.76 4.36
N TYR A 246 11.53 -12.54 5.50
CA TYR A 246 12.14 -12.78 6.83
C TYR A 246 12.11 -14.25 7.23
N SER A 247 11.14 -15.02 6.71
CA SER A 247 11.02 -16.46 6.91
C SER A 247 10.82 -17.18 5.58
N THR A 248 10.78 -18.51 5.61
CA THR A 248 10.49 -19.29 4.40
C THR A 248 9.11 -18.96 3.86
N PRO A 249 9.00 -18.34 2.68
CA PRO A 249 7.71 -17.96 2.12
C PRO A 249 6.96 -19.18 1.58
N PRO A 250 5.62 -19.12 1.47
CA PRO A 250 4.86 -20.12 0.76
C PRO A 250 5.26 -20.15 -0.73
N SER A 251 5.10 -21.28 -1.39
CA SER A 251 5.23 -21.35 -2.84
C SER A 251 4.16 -20.51 -3.53
N PHE A 252 4.41 -20.11 -4.79
CA PHE A 252 3.41 -19.35 -5.54
C PHE A 252 2.10 -20.14 -5.75
N ASP A 253 2.18 -21.46 -5.87
CA ASP A 253 1.00 -22.32 -5.99
C ASP A 253 0.16 -22.35 -4.71
N GLU A 254 0.78 -22.33 -3.54
CA GLU A 254 0.10 -22.19 -2.24
C GLU A 254 -0.56 -20.83 -2.09
N ILE A 255 0.06 -19.76 -2.64
CA ILE A 255 -0.56 -18.43 -2.68
C ILE A 255 -1.81 -18.46 -3.55
N VAL A 256 -1.73 -19.01 -4.77
CA VAL A 256 -2.85 -19.11 -5.71
C VAL A 256 -4.01 -19.90 -5.09
N GLU A 257 -3.73 -21.02 -4.42
CA GLU A 257 -4.76 -21.82 -3.76
C GLU A 257 -5.39 -21.09 -2.58
N SER A 258 -4.58 -20.39 -1.78
CA SER A 258 -5.07 -19.57 -0.68
C SER A 258 -6.00 -18.44 -1.17
N ILE A 259 -5.63 -17.80 -2.27
CA ILE A 259 -6.44 -16.74 -2.91
C ILE A 259 -7.75 -17.31 -3.47
N ARG A 260 -7.73 -18.48 -4.10
CA ARG A 260 -8.94 -19.16 -4.59
C ARG A 260 -9.94 -19.43 -3.45
N ASN A 261 -9.44 -19.93 -2.34
CA ASN A 261 -10.24 -20.20 -1.16
C ASN A 261 -10.80 -18.92 -0.55
N LEU A 262 -10.00 -17.86 -0.50
CA LEU A 262 -10.42 -16.54 -0.01
C LEU A 262 -11.51 -15.94 -0.90
N GLU A 263 -11.31 -15.93 -2.21
CA GLU A 263 -12.29 -15.44 -3.19
C GLU A 263 -13.64 -16.15 -3.04
N SER A 264 -13.61 -17.48 -2.93
CA SER A 264 -14.81 -18.28 -2.71
C SER A 264 -15.53 -17.91 -1.40
N ARG A 265 -14.77 -17.76 -0.30
CA ARG A 265 -15.35 -17.40 1.02
C ARG A 265 -16.04 -16.05 0.99
N VAL A 266 -15.40 -15.04 0.40
CA VAL A 266 -15.91 -13.68 0.35
C VAL A 266 -17.14 -13.57 -0.56
N ASN A 267 -17.13 -14.26 -1.70
CA ASN A 267 -18.23 -14.22 -2.65
C ASN A 267 -19.48 -15.00 -2.18
N HIS A 268 -19.33 -15.86 -1.18
CA HIS A 268 -20.44 -16.63 -0.59
C HIS A 268 -20.87 -16.10 0.79
N TRP A 269 -20.64 -14.83 1.08
CA TRP A 269 -21.19 -14.21 2.29
C TRP A 269 -22.72 -14.37 2.32
N ARG A 270 -23.21 -15.06 3.33
CA ARG A 270 -24.63 -15.26 3.64
C ARG A 270 -25.11 -14.26 4.69
#